data_219f3032ea9a010076b865d3bf47dc59
#
_entry.id   219f3032ea9a010076b865d3bf47dc59
#
_cell.length_a   1.000
_cell.length_b   1.000
_cell.length_c   1.000
_cell.angle_alpha   90.00
_cell.angle_beta   90.00
_cell.angle_gamma   90.00
#
_symmetry.space_group_name_H-M   'P 1'
#
loop_
_entity.id
_entity.type
_entity.pdbx_description
1 polymer ?
#
loop_
_entity_poly.entity_id
_entity_poly.type
_entity_poly.pdbx_seq_one_letter_code
_entity_poly.pdbx_strand_id
1 'polypeptide(L)'
;MGPVGEFSSGKSLKSFTFQNDKNETLSIIPIICYEDIFPDLFKDLPSSSHTMLFVTTNDAWFGEEGCAEQHAAHSVMRALECGMPVLRCGNAGWSGWITPKGSIRTVLLDEDKSVYFRGASVLNLEVDPLVSTFYKKNGNYFVALCFVFVILSSFTLRKYFQDIAK
;
A
#
# COMPACT_ATOMS: atom_id res chain seq x y z
N MET A 1 6.16 -28.54 -16.73
CA MET A 1 5.23 -27.82 -15.84
C MET A 1 3.83 -28.28 -16.19
N GLY A 2 3.05 -28.80 -15.22
CA GLY A 2 1.65 -29.11 -15.42
C GLY A 2 0.81 -27.84 -15.66
N PRO A 3 -0.40 -27.97 -16.22
CA PRO A 3 -1.27 -26.82 -16.40
C PRO A 3 -1.56 -26.19 -15.02
N VAL A 4 -1.27 -24.93 -14.90
CA VAL A 4 -1.67 -24.14 -13.74
C VAL A 4 -3.20 -24.09 -13.77
N GLY A 5 -3.86 -24.62 -12.74
CA GLY A 5 -5.32 -24.60 -12.65
C GLY A 5 -5.86 -23.18 -12.70
N GLU A 6 -7.14 -23.03 -13.04
CA GLU A 6 -7.82 -21.74 -13.01
C GLU A 6 -7.87 -21.20 -11.58
N PHE A 7 -7.36 -19.99 -11.37
CA PHE A 7 -7.51 -19.28 -10.10
C PHE A 7 -8.85 -18.56 -10.07
N SER A 8 -9.57 -18.73 -8.99
CA SER A 8 -10.78 -17.96 -8.73
C SER A 8 -10.46 -16.73 -7.89
N SER A 9 -10.99 -15.58 -8.27
CA SER A 9 -10.83 -14.36 -7.48
C SER A 9 -11.53 -14.48 -6.12
N GLY A 10 -10.89 -13.95 -5.09
CA GLY A 10 -11.52 -13.82 -3.77
C GLY A 10 -12.69 -12.81 -3.81
N LYS A 11 -13.66 -13.00 -2.91
CA LYS A 11 -14.80 -12.07 -2.79
C LYS A 11 -14.48 -10.83 -1.95
N SER A 12 -13.50 -10.90 -1.07
CA SER A 12 -13.07 -9.81 -0.18
C SER A 12 -11.74 -10.15 0.46
N LEU A 13 -11.00 -9.12 0.87
CA LEU A 13 -9.83 -9.30 1.72
C LEU A 13 -10.25 -9.88 3.08
N LYS A 14 -9.47 -10.82 3.58
CA LYS A 14 -9.69 -11.47 4.87
C LYS A 14 -8.54 -11.15 5.81
N SER A 15 -8.86 -10.97 7.09
CA SER A 15 -7.86 -10.87 8.14
C SER A 15 -7.68 -12.20 8.85
N PHE A 16 -6.43 -12.50 9.21
CA PHE A 16 -6.09 -13.56 10.15
C PHE A 16 -5.79 -12.94 11.49
N THR A 17 -6.38 -13.47 12.55
CA THR A 17 -6.18 -12.99 13.93
C THR A 17 -5.42 -14.02 14.75
N PHE A 18 -4.49 -13.55 15.56
CA PHE A 18 -3.76 -14.36 16.52
C PHE A 18 -3.49 -13.54 17.80
N GLN A 19 -3.14 -14.21 18.88
CA GLN A 19 -2.73 -13.56 20.10
C GLN A 19 -1.21 -13.60 20.24
N ASN A 20 -0.64 -12.47 20.65
CA ASN A 20 0.77 -12.43 21.01
C ASN A 20 0.99 -12.91 22.46
N ASP A 21 2.26 -12.98 22.90
CA ASP A 21 2.64 -13.41 24.25
C ASP A 21 2.05 -12.53 25.37
N LYS A 22 1.56 -11.34 25.04
CA LYS A 22 0.90 -10.41 25.96
C LYS A 22 -0.63 -10.53 25.96
N ASN A 23 -1.20 -11.54 25.28
CA ASN A 23 -2.64 -11.71 25.07
C ASN A 23 -3.30 -10.57 24.28
N GLU A 24 -2.53 -9.80 23.50
CA GLU A 24 -3.09 -8.80 22.61
C GLU A 24 -3.48 -9.46 21.28
N THR A 25 -4.67 -9.15 20.80
CA THR A 25 -5.14 -9.66 19.49
C THR A 25 -4.51 -8.85 18.37
N LEU A 26 -3.72 -9.50 17.56
CA LEU A 26 -3.13 -8.97 16.33
C LEU A 26 -3.92 -9.46 15.12
N SER A 27 -4.05 -8.61 14.11
CA SER A 27 -4.69 -8.94 12.84
C SER A 27 -3.73 -8.70 11.67
N ILE A 28 -3.63 -9.67 10.78
CA ILE A 28 -2.85 -9.57 9.54
C ILE A 28 -3.80 -9.68 8.36
N ILE A 29 -3.70 -8.73 7.44
CA ILE A 29 -4.41 -8.75 6.16
C ILE A 29 -3.37 -9.08 5.08
N PRO A 30 -3.40 -10.29 4.50
CA PRO A 30 -2.48 -10.66 3.44
C PRO A 30 -2.86 -9.95 2.14
N ILE A 31 -1.84 -9.45 1.45
CA ILE A 31 -1.91 -8.79 0.16
C ILE A 31 -0.92 -9.50 -0.77
N ILE A 32 -1.38 -9.92 -1.93
CA ILE A 32 -0.58 -10.74 -2.84
C ILE A 32 -0.12 -9.90 -4.02
N CYS A 33 1.19 -9.69 -4.11
CA CYS A 33 1.87 -9.08 -5.26
C CYS A 33 1.21 -7.74 -5.64
N TYR A 34 0.77 -7.57 -6.89
CA TYR A 34 0.17 -6.35 -7.42
C TYR A 34 -1.17 -5.94 -6.80
N GLU A 35 -1.73 -6.68 -5.87
CA GLU A 35 -2.93 -6.24 -5.16
C GLU A 35 -2.72 -4.90 -4.43
N ASP A 36 -1.49 -4.60 -4.00
CA ASP A 36 -1.19 -3.33 -3.31
C ASP A 36 -1.20 -2.09 -4.23
N ILE A 37 -1.25 -2.25 -5.54
CA ILE A 37 -1.41 -1.12 -6.46
C ILE A 37 -2.86 -0.65 -6.61
N PHE A 38 -3.85 -1.47 -6.22
CA PHE A 38 -5.27 -1.17 -6.39
C PHE A 38 -5.88 -0.57 -5.11
N PRO A 39 -6.03 0.76 -5.01
CA PRO A 39 -6.53 1.39 -3.78
C PRO A 39 -7.95 0.96 -3.41
N ASP A 40 -8.76 0.59 -4.37
CA ASP A 40 -10.15 0.18 -4.14
C ASP A 40 -10.30 -1.09 -3.31
N LEU A 41 -9.29 -1.96 -3.31
CA LEU A 41 -9.27 -3.16 -2.47
C LEU A 41 -9.20 -2.84 -0.96
N PHE A 42 -8.75 -1.63 -0.62
CA PHE A 42 -8.44 -1.24 0.76
C PHE A 42 -9.53 -0.38 1.41
N LYS A 43 -10.64 -0.10 0.72
CA LYS A 43 -11.69 0.80 1.22
C LYS A 43 -12.41 0.25 2.45
N ASP A 44 -12.76 -1.04 2.42
CA ASP A 44 -13.59 -1.68 3.44
C ASP A 44 -12.81 -2.67 4.31
N LEU A 45 -11.54 -2.34 4.59
CA LEU A 45 -10.71 -3.20 5.42
C LEU A 45 -11.22 -3.28 6.85
N PRO A 46 -11.32 -4.50 7.41
CA PRO A 46 -11.55 -4.65 8.84
C PRO A 46 -10.42 -3.97 9.61
N SER A 47 -10.76 -3.13 10.57
CA SER A 47 -9.79 -2.45 11.40
C SER A 47 -10.02 -2.76 12.87
N SER A 48 -9.11 -3.50 13.47
CA SER A 48 -8.91 -3.57 14.91
C SER A 48 -7.70 -2.73 15.30
N SER A 49 -7.54 -2.42 16.57
CA SER A 49 -6.46 -1.55 17.06
C SER A 49 -5.04 -2.01 16.68
N HIS A 50 -4.86 -3.28 16.35
CA HIS A 50 -3.56 -3.88 16.02
C HIS A 50 -3.65 -4.66 14.70
N THR A 51 -4.04 -3.96 13.63
CA THR A 51 -4.12 -4.55 12.29
C THR A 51 -2.94 -4.07 11.45
N MET A 52 -2.32 -4.98 10.69
CA MET A 52 -1.29 -4.65 9.72
C MET A 52 -1.57 -5.29 8.36
N LEU A 53 -1.06 -4.68 7.30
CA LEU A 53 -1.00 -5.27 5.97
C LEU A 53 0.27 -6.11 5.85
N PHE A 54 0.14 -7.30 5.27
CA PHE A 54 1.28 -8.16 4.97
C PHE A 54 1.34 -8.41 3.47
N VAL A 55 2.26 -7.74 2.79
CA VAL A 55 2.44 -7.84 1.35
C VAL A 55 3.49 -8.91 1.04
N THR A 56 3.10 -9.91 0.27
CA THR A 56 4.02 -10.91 -0.29
C THR A 56 4.05 -10.76 -1.80
N THR A 57 5.24 -10.65 -2.38
CA THR A 57 5.40 -10.43 -3.82
C THR A 57 6.55 -11.23 -4.42
N ASN A 58 6.48 -11.44 -5.73
CA ASN A 58 7.58 -11.97 -6.51
C ASN A 58 7.94 -10.95 -7.59
N ASP A 59 8.96 -10.15 -7.33
CA ASP A 59 9.43 -9.09 -8.22
C ASP A 59 10.51 -9.60 -9.22
N ALA A 60 10.90 -10.89 -9.15
CA ALA A 60 11.90 -11.50 -10.02
C ALA A 60 11.59 -11.41 -11.53
N TRP A 61 10.33 -11.17 -11.88
CA TRP A 61 9.88 -11.00 -13.27
C TRP A 61 10.44 -9.75 -13.95
N PHE A 62 10.82 -8.75 -13.19
CA PHE A 62 11.14 -7.40 -13.67
C PHE A 62 12.64 -7.12 -13.71
N GLY A 63 13.49 -8.08 -13.29
CA GLY A 63 14.93 -7.86 -13.15
C GLY A 63 15.29 -6.92 -12.01
N GLU A 64 16.51 -6.40 -12.03
CA GLU A 64 17.10 -5.60 -10.94
C GLU A 64 17.15 -4.10 -11.27
N GLU A 65 16.25 -3.61 -12.12
CA GLU A 65 16.29 -2.23 -12.65
C GLU A 65 15.27 -1.30 -11.98
N GLY A 66 15.20 -1.28 -10.64
CA GLY A 66 14.40 -0.30 -9.88
C GLY A 66 12.90 -0.61 -9.77
N CYS A 67 12.40 -1.70 -10.32
CA CYS A 67 11.00 -2.07 -10.21
C CYS A 67 10.61 -2.43 -8.76
N ALA A 68 11.53 -3.01 -7.99
CA ALA A 68 11.29 -3.39 -6.61
C ALA A 68 10.95 -2.18 -5.73
N GLU A 69 11.67 -1.07 -5.89
CA GLU A 69 11.44 0.18 -5.18
C GLU A 69 10.14 0.86 -5.63
N GLN A 70 9.86 0.87 -6.94
CA GLN A 70 8.61 1.41 -7.47
C GLN A 70 7.40 0.63 -6.96
N HIS A 71 7.49 -0.70 -6.95
CA HIS A 71 6.43 -1.55 -6.41
C HIS A 71 6.28 -1.34 -4.90
N ALA A 72 7.38 -1.23 -4.14
CA ALA A 72 7.33 -0.95 -2.70
C ALA A 72 6.72 0.44 -2.39
N ALA A 73 6.87 1.43 -3.28
CA ALA A 73 6.23 2.73 -3.12
C ALA A 73 4.70 2.65 -3.07
N HIS A 74 4.07 1.68 -3.74
CA HIS A 74 2.63 1.44 -3.61
C HIS A 74 2.27 0.98 -2.20
N SER A 75 3.08 0.12 -1.57
CA SER A 75 2.89 -0.27 -0.17
C SER A 75 2.98 0.93 0.78
N VAL A 76 3.87 1.91 0.52
CA VAL A 76 3.93 3.18 1.27
C VAL A 76 2.63 3.97 1.11
N MET A 77 2.09 4.06 -0.11
CA MET A 77 0.79 4.71 -0.34
C MET A 77 -0.34 4.01 0.39
N ARG A 78 -0.36 2.67 0.39
CA ARG A 78 -1.36 1.89 1.16
C ARG A 78 -1.26 2.16 2.66
N ALA A 79 -0.04 2.22 3.22
CA ALA A 79 0.15 2.58 4.62
C ALA A 79 -0.46 3.94 4.96
N LEU A 80 -0.19 4.95 4.14
CA LEU A 80 -0.71 6.32 4.30
C LEU A 80 -2.24 6.38 4.15
N GLU A 81 -2.80 5.74 3.14
CA GLU A 81 -4.23 5.78 2.84
C GLU A 81 -5.05 5.03 3.89
N CYS A 82 -4.59 3.84 4.28
CA CYS A 82 -5.29 3.01 5.26
C CYS A 82 -5.00 3.41 6.70
N GLY A 83 -3.91 4.16 6.95
CA GLY A 83 -3.43 4.44 8.30
C GLY A 83 -2.98 3.18 9.03
N MET A 84 -2.47 2.18 8.30
CA MET A 84 -2.05 0.88 8.79
C MET A 84 -0.57 0.65 8.50
N PRO A 85 0.17 -0.04 9.39
CA PRO A 85 1.53 -0.44 9.09
C PRO A 85 1.56 -1.54 8.02
N VAL A 86 2.65 -1.60 7.25
CA VAL A 86 2.85 -2.61 6.21
C VAL A 86 4.15 -3.35 6.45
N LEU A 87 4.06 -4.67 6.56
CA LEU A 87 5.20 -5.58 6.43
C LEU A 87 5.22 -6.11 5.00
N ARG A 88 6.33 -5.90 4.31
CA ARG A 88 6.51 -6.39 2.93
C ARG A 88 7.62 -7.43 2.87
N CYS A 89 7.38 -8.51 2.13
CA CYS A 89 8.33 -9.56 1.85
C CYS A 89 8.35 -9.82 0.34
N GLY A 90 9.46 -9.45 -0.32
CA GLY A 90 9.65 -9.58 -1.75
C GLY A 90 10.65 -10.70 -2.10
N ASN A 91 10.27 -11.60 -3.01
CA ASN A 91 11.23 -12.47 -3.67
C ASN A 91 11.90 -11.69 -4.79
N ALA A 92 13.24 -11.62 -4.77
CA ALA A 92 14.04 -10.77 -5.65
C ALA A 92 13.47 -9.34 -5.71
N GLY A 93 13.21 -8.77 -4.54
CA GLY A 93 12.58 -7.46 -4.42
C GLY A 93 12.68 -6.87 -3.03
N TRP A 94 12.04 -5.72 -2.86
CA TRP A 94 12.09 -4.95 -1.64
C TRP A 94 11.36 -5.64 -0.49
N SER A 95 12.05 -5.81 0.64
CA SER A 95 11.49 -6.32 1.89
C SER A 95 11.73 -5.35 3.03
N GLY A 96 10.73 -5.12 3.88
CA GLY A 96 10.89 -4.17 4.98
C GLY A 96 9.60 -3.83 5.72
N TRP A 97 9.71 -2.86 6.62
CA TRP A 97 8.64 -2.38 7.49
C TRP A 97 8.33 -0.90 7.25
N ILE A 98 7.05 -0.60 7.08
CA ILE A 98 6.51 0.74 6.81
C ILE A 98 5.49 1.08 7.89
N THR A 99 5.63 2.25 8.51
CA THR A 99 4.70 2.73 9.55
C THR A 99 3.37 3.19 8.96
N PRO A 100 2.30 3.35 9.77
CA PRO A 100 1.02 3.91 9.33
C PRO A 100 1.11 5.33 8.74
N LYS A 101 2.21 6.02 8.99
CA LYS A 101 2.51 7.37 8.46
C LYS A 101 3.40 7.33 7.21
N GLY A 102 3.59 6.16 6.59
CA GLY A 102 4.39 6.00 5.39
C GLY A 102 5.91 6.07 5.60
N SER A 103 6.40 6.16 6.85
CA SER A 103 7.83 6.16 7.10
C SER A 103 8.40 4.76 7.01
N ILE A 104 9.44 4.58 6.20
CA ILE A 104 10.18 3.33 6.10
C ILE A 104 11.08 3.21 7.34
N ARG A 105 10.81 2.22 8.19
CA ARG A 105 11.59 1.96 9.41
C ARG A 105 12.75 1.02 9.17
N THR A 106 12.54 0.02 8.33
CA THR A 106 13.53 -1.00 8.07
C THR A 106 13.43 -1.42 6.61
N VAL A 107 14.57 -1.56 5.97
CA VAL A 107 14.74 -2.23 4.68
C VAL A 107 15.75 -3.33 4.87
N LEU A 108 15.48 -4.51 4.34
CA LEU A 108 16.44 -5.58 4.30
C LEU A 108 17.37 -5.35 3.11
N LEU A 109 18.66 -5.24 3.42
CA LEU A 109 19.72 -5.01 2.44
C LEU A 109 20.85 -5.99 2.71
N ASP A 110 21.59 -6.35 1.66
CA ASP A 110 22.86 -7.06 1.78
C ASP A 110 24.04 -6.08 2.11
N GLU A 111 25.25 -6.60 2.06
CA GLU A 111 26.47 -5.84 2.33
C GLU A 111 26.69 -4.73 1.29
N ASP A 112 26.25 -4.93 0.06
CA ASP A 112 26.34 -3.97 -1.06
C ASP A 112 25.15 -2.99 -1.09
N LYS A 113 24.29 -3.02 -0.07
CA LYS A 113 23.05 -2.22 0.03
C LYS A 113 22.03 -2.53 -1.07
N SER A 114 22.08 -3.73 -1.62
CA SER A 114 21.09 -4.21 -2.59
C SER A 114 19.89 -4.84 -1.88
N VAL A 115 18.71 -4.68 -2.47
CA VAL A 115 17.48 -5.40 -2.09
C VAL A 115 17.39 -6.77 -2.77
N TYR A 116 18.25 -7.04 -3.76
CA TYR A 116 18.26 -8.24 -4.58
C TYR A 116 19.22 -9.30 -4.02
N PHE A 117 18.89 -9.83 -2.87
CA PHE A 117 19.73 -10.84 -2.23
C PHE A 117 18.89 -11.99 -1.66
N ARG A 118 19.54 -13.07 -1.30
CA ARG A 118 18.92 -14.20 -0.61
C ARG A 118 19.25 -14.15 0.87
N GLY A 119 18.24 -13.88 1.70
CA GLY A 119 18.45 -13.78 3.14
C GLY A 119 17.14 -13.80 3.92
N ALA A 120 17.27 -13.73 5.23
CA ALA A 120 16.16 -13.60 6.16
C ALA A 120 16.58 -12.76 7.36
N SER A 121 15.63 -12.07 7.97
CA SER A 121 15.86 -11.29 9.18
C SER A 121 14.66 -11.41 10.12
N VAL A 122 14.93 -11.29 11.41
CA VAL A 122 13.89 -11.20 12.44
C VAL A 122 13.70 -9.73 12.80
N LEU A 123 12.48 -9.24 12.67
CA LEU A 123 12.11 -7.87 13.01
C LEU A 123 11.27 -7.85 14.27
N ASN A 124 11.64 -7.01 15.23
CA ASN A 124 10.74 -6.68 16.34
C ASN A 124 9.83 -5.55 15.88
N LEU A 125 8.57 -5.89 15.61
CA LEU A 125 7.58 -4.94 15.13
C LEU A 125 6.86 -4.29 16.30
N GLU A 126 7.02 -2.99 16.43
CA GLU A 126 6.10 -2.18 17.22
C GLU A 126 4.89 -1.90 16.34
N VAL A 127 3.76 -2.53 16.66
CA VAL A 127 2.52 -2.29 15.93
C VAL A 127 1.96 -0.96 16.43
N ASP A 128 2.29 0.10 15.70
CA ASP A 128 1.75 1.43 15.94
C ASP A 128 0.21 1.42 15.90
N PRO A 129 -0.45 2.22 16.74
CA PRO A 129 -1.89 2.37 16.66
C PRO A 129 -2.33 2.83 15.28
N LEU A 130 -3.49 2.34 14.84
CA LEU A 130 -4.06 2.74 13.57
C LEU A 130 -4.29 4.25 13.52
N VAL A 131 -3.93 4.86 12.40
CA VAL A 131 -4.14 6.28 12.15
C VAL A 131 -5.45 6.46 11.38
N SER A 132 -6.34 7.31 11.88
CA SER A 132 -7.54 7.69 11.12
C SER A 132 -7.14 8.63 9.99
N THR A 133 -7.34 8.22 8.75
CA THR A 133 -6.98 9.03 7.57
C THR A 133 -8.21 9.63 6.91
N PHE A 134 -8.01 10.75 6.23
CA PHE A 134 -9.06 11.36 5.41
C PHE A 134 -9.49 10.41 4.28
N TYR A 135 -8.52 9.75 3.64
CA TYR A 135 -8.79 8.84 2.53
C TYR A 135 -9.66 7.65 2.95
N LYS A 136 -9.37 7.03 4.10
CA LYS A 136 -10.17 5.92 4.63
C LYS A 136 -11.62 6.32 4.89
N LYS A 137 -11.86 7.60 5.28
CA LYS A 137 -13.20 8.11 5.57
C LYS A 137 -13.96 8.54 4.31
N ASN A 138 -13.27 9.15 3.36
CA ASN A 138 -13.86 9.90 2.26
C ASN A 138 -13.50 9.34 0.87
N GLY A 139 -12.55 8.39 0.80
CA GLY A 139 -12.12 7.82 -0.48
C GLY A 139 -11.63 8.88 -1.45
N ASN A 140 -12.16 8.86 -2.67
CA ASN A 140 -11.71 9.71 -3.77
C ASN A 140 -12.35 11.12 -3.80
N TYR A 141 -12.92 11.62 -2.70
CA TYR A 141 -13.51 12.98 -2.69
C TYR A 141 -12.52 14.07 -3.09
N PHE A 142 -11.23 13.92 -2.76
CA PHE A 142 -10.20 14.86 -3.21
C PHE A 142 -10.12 14.93 -4.74
N VAL A 143 -10.19 13.80 -5.42
CA VAL A 143 -10.19 13.73 -6.88
C VAL A 143 -11.43 14.42 -7.46
N ALA A 144 -12.60 14.18 -6.86
CA ALA A 144 -13.83 14.86 -7.28
C ALA A 144 -13.72 16.39 -7.11
N LEU A 145 -13.13 16.86 -6.01
CA LEU A 145 -12.86 18.29 -5.80
C LEU A 145 -11.93 18.87 -6.86
N CYS A 146 -10.87 18.14 -7.24
CA CYS A 146 -9.97 18.55 -8.32
C CYS A 146 -10.72 18.69 -9.65
N PHE A 147 -11.60 17.76 -10.00
CA PHE A 147 -12.43 17.85 -11.21
C PHE A 147 -13.36 19.08 -11.16
N VAL A 148 -14.05 19.31 -10.06
CA VAL A 148 -14.90 20.49 -9.90
C VAL A 148 -14.07 21.77 -10.06
N PHE A 149 -12.90 21.84 -9.44
CA PHE A 149 -12.00 23.01 -9.56
C PHE A 149 -11.56 23.24 -11.01
N VAL A 150 -11.17 22.21 -11.75
CA VAL A 150 -10.76 22.32 -13.15
C VAL A 150 -11.92 22.82 -14.02
N ILE A 151 -13.13 22.30 -13.80
CA ILE A 151 -14.33 22.71 -14.55
C ILE A 151 -14.62 24.20 -14.28
N LEU A 152 -14.67 24.62 -13.01
CA LEU A 152 -14.94 26.03 -12.65
C LEU A 152 -13.86 26.97 -13.18
N SER A 153 -12.58 26.59 -13.09
CA SER A 153 -11.47 27.36 -13.63
C SER A 153 -11.57 27.52 -15.15
N SER A 154 -11.99 26.49 -15.86
CA SER A 154 -12.17 26.53 -17.31
C SER A 154 -13.27 27.50 -17.72
N PHE A 155 -14.37 27.58 -16.98
CA PHE A 155 -15.43 28.55 -17.23
C PHE A 155 -14.99 30.00 -16.98
N THR A 156 -14.26 30.24 -15.88
CA THR A 156 -13.74 31.59 -15.57
C THR A 156 -12.72 32.05 -16.59
N LEU A 157 -11.80 31.19 -17.01
CA LEU A 157 -10.82 31.50 -18.05
C LEU A 157 -11.49 31.80 -19.40
N ARG A 158 -12.48 30.98 -19.78
CA ARG A 158 -13.23 31.21 -21.03
C ARG A 158 -13.91 32.58 -21.04
N LYS A 159 -14.57 32.94 -19.93
CA LYS A 159 -15.20 34.25 -19.78
C LYS A 159 -14.17 35.39 -19.90
N TYR A 160 -13.05 35.28 -19.20
CA TYR A 160 -11.96 36.24 -19.20
C TYR A 160 -11.43 36.51 -20.62
N PHE A 161 -11.16 35.45 -21.41
CA PHE A 161 -10.69 35.58 -22.77
C PHE A 161 -11.76 36.18 -23.74
N GLN A 162 -13.05 35.90 -23.50
CA GLN A 162 -14.13 36.52 -24.29
C GLN A 162 -14.27 38.02 -24.00
N ASP A 163 -14.01 38.45 -22.78
CA ASP A 163 -14.09 39.86 -22.39
C ASP A 163 -12.90 40.68 -22.90
N ILE A 164 -11.71 40.05 -23.05
CA ILE A 164 -10.53 40.70 -23.68
C ILE A 164 -10.66 40.80 -25.19
N ALA A 165 -11.38 39.90 -25.83
CA ALA A 165 -11.54 39.88 -27.31
C ALA A 165 -12.63 40.84 -27.82
N LYS A 166 -13.29 41.58 -26.96
CA LYS A 166 -14.25 42.67 -27.25
C LYS A 166 -13.60 44.03 -27.13
#